data_0dcf4663777202292c75f0d031b43154
#
_entry.id   0dcf4663777202292c75f0d031b43154
#
_cell.length_a   1.000
_cell.length_b   1.000
_cell.length_c   1.000
_cell.angle_alpha   90.00
_cell.angle_beta   90.00
_cell.angle_gamma   90.00
#
_symmetry.space_group_name_H-M   'P 1'
#
loop_
_entity.id
_entity.type
_entity.pdbx_description
1 polymer ?
#
loop_
_entity_poly.entity_id
_entity_poly.type
_entity_poly.pdbx_seq_one_letter_code
_entity_poly.pdbx_strand_id
1 'polypeptide(L)'
;MPVSEYDQRILGITKELCLQLNIADYNPIFVSWEGFDSRSRVPVEFRYDECLIERNCVTLSAKMKDVLEPDEWRPIIASSLIFTKKLRRIGLQQTAIVFACLLGVAVGLFFALPILLPEPFTTTKGGSTYSGSFGAAFAPITGFVLVTAGTVVLSVIIVRRLRVVADEKTADVVSTTSFLTALYKVSETMGQTGFRANRTIRGPIPLLPDIQTRIARLKKKSAEL
;
A
#
# COMPACT_ATOMS: atom_id res chain seq x y z
N MET A 1 -21.37 22.84 10.99
CA MET A 1 -20.44 23.03 12.13
C MET A 1 -19.31 23.93 11.64
N PRO A 2 -18.85 24.93 12.41
CA PRO A 2 -17.70 25.73 12.03
C PRO A 2 -16.48 24.80 11.90
N VAL A 3 -15.74 24.94 10.81
CA VAL A 3 -14.49 24.20 10.59
C VAL A 3 -13.49 24.71 11.63
N SER A 4 -12.85 23.79 12.36
CA SER A 4 -11.83 24.13 13.35
C SER A 4 -10.69 24.90 12.69
N GLU A 5 -10.07 25.88 13.38
CA GLU A 5 -8.90 26.59 12.89
C GLU A 5 -7.76 25.61 12.53
N TYR A 6 -7.60 24.58 13.32
CA TYR A 6 -6.67 23.47 13.05
C TYR A 6 -6.95 22.81 11.70
N ASP A 7 -8.21 22.47 11.42
CA ASP A 7 -8.61 21.82 10.16
C ASP A 7 -8.44 22.78 8.97
N GLN A 8 -8.71 24.07 9.15
CA GLN A 8 -8.47 25.09 8.11
C GLN A 8 -6.98 25.18 7.77
N ARG A 9 -6.11 25.12 8.77
CA ARG A 9 -4.65 25.12 8.56
C ARG A 9 -4.20 23.88 7.78
N ILE A 10 -4.69 22.69 8.14
CA ILE A 10 -4.43 21.44 7.41
C ILE A 10 -4.87 21.54 5.95
N LEU A 11 -6.06 22.09 5.69
CA LEU A 11 -6.56 22.29 4.33
C LEU A 11 -5.68 23.28 3.55
N GLY A 12 -5.24 24.36 4.18
CA GLY A 12 -4.31 25.33 3.60
C GLY A 12 -3.00 24.64 3.18
N ILE A 13 -2.38 23.90 4.09
CA ILE A 13 -1.15 23.13 3.84
C ILE A 13 -1.35 22.14 2.68
N THR A 14 -2.48 21.44 2.66
CA THR A 14 -2.76 20.46 1.60
C THR A 14 -2.88 21.14 0.24
N LYS A 15 -3.55 22.29 0.15
CA LYS A 15 -3.66 23.07 -1.09
C LYS A 15 -2.31 23.59 -1.57
N GLU A 16 -1.48 24.11 -0.66
CA GLU A 16 -0.10 24.54 -0.98
C GLU A 16 0.71 23.37 -1.54
N LEU A 17 0.63 22.20 -0.91
CA LEU A 17 1.31 21.00 -1.38
C LEU A 17 0.81 20.55 -2.76
N CYS A 18 -0.49 20.67 -3.04
CA CYS A 18 -1.03 20.38 -4.36
C CYS A 18 -0.44 21.28 -5.44
N LEU A 19 -0.27 22.58 -5.13
CA LEU A 19 0.38 23.52 -6.03
C LEU A 19 1.87 23.19 -6.22
N GLN A 20 2.61 22.98 -5.13
CA GLN A 20 4.04 22.62 -5.17
C GLN A 20 4.30 21.32 -5.93
N LEU A 21 3.41 20.34 -5.78
CA LEU A 21 3.51 19.04 -6.44
C LEU A 21 2.88 19.02 -7.84
N ASN A 22 2.33 20.14 -8.32
CA ASN A 22 1.62 20.23 -9.60
C ASN A 22 0.51 19.18 -9.75
N ILE A 23 -0.34 19.08 -8.72
CA ILE A 23 -1.51 18.19 -8.67
C ILE A 23 -2.77 19.03 -8.86
N ALA A 24 -3.22 19.17 -10.10
CA ALA A 24 -4.37 20.01 -10.45
C ALA A 24 -5.72 19.32 -10.21
N ASP A 25 -5.76 18.00 -10.17
CA ASP A 25 -6.97 17.18 -10.09
C ASP A 25 -7.45 16.91 -8.65
N TYR A 26 -6.89 17.61 -7.66
CA TYR A 26 -7.24 17.42 -6.26
C TYR A 26 -7.45 18.74 -5.53
N ASN A 27 -8.67 18.94 -5.04
CA ASN A 27 -9.04 20.10 -4.24
C ASN A 27 -9.72 19.63 -2.94
N PRO A 28 -8.99 19.59 -1.81
CA PRO A 28 -9.55 19.19 -0.54
C PRO A 28 -10.53 20.25 -0.01
N ILE A 29 -11.70 19.80 0.45
CA ILE A 29 -12.78 20.64 0.98
C ILE A 29 -12.88 20.49 2.50
N PHE A 30 -12.59 19.30 3.04
CA PHE A 30 -12.68 19.04 4.48
C PHE A 30 -11.63 18.04 4.96
N VAL A 31 -11.33 18.10 6.26
CA VAL A 31 -10.50 17.14 6.97
C VAL A 31 -11.42 16.19 7.72
N SER A 32 -11.14 14.90 7.65
CA SER A 32 -11.78 13.87 8.44
C SER A 32 -10.77 13.29 9.43
N TRP A 33 -11.19 13.14 10.67
CA TRP A 33 -10.41 12.51 11.72
C TRP A 33 -11.01 11.15 12.01
N GLU A 34 -10.26 10.09 11.76
CA GLU A 34 -10.67 8.69 11.71
C GLU A 34 -11.59 8.33 10.53
N GLY A 35 -11.19 7.29 9.82
CA GLY A 35 -11.91 6.87 8.65
C GLY A 35 -13.16 6.08 8.98
N PHE A 36 -14.30 6.61 8.61
CA PHE A 36 -15.35 5.74 8.13
C PHE A 36 -14.99 5.36 6.70
N ASP A 37 -14.75 4.10 6.45
CA ASP A 37 -14.77 3.66 5.07
C ASP A 37 -16.17 3.95 4.53
N SER A 38 -16.28 4.92 3.63
CA SER A 38 -17.55 5.35 3.05
C SER A 38 -18.30 4.22 2.33
N ARG A 39 -17.62 3.10 2.05
CA ARG A 39 -18.20 1.92 1.41
C ARG A 39 -18.72 0.87 2.38
N SER A 40 -17.98 0.60 3.45
CA SER A 40 -18.31 -0.48 4.40
C SER A 40 -19.04 0.00 5.65
N ARG A 41 -19.09 1.30 5.92
CA ARG A 41 -19.58 1.91 7.17
C ARG A 41 -18.95 1.35 8.44
N VAL A 42 -17.83 0.64 8.31
CA VAL A 42 -17.07 0.08 9.42
C VAL A 42 -16.02 1.09 9.84
N PRO A 43 -15.87 1.39 11.15
CA PRO A 43 -14.78 2.22 11.62
C PRO A 43 -13.44 1.55 11.26
N VAL A 44 -12.62 2.25 10.50
CA VAL A 44 -11.30 1.79 10.10
C VAL A 44 -10.29 2.37 11.07
N GLU A 45 -9.60 1.51 11.79
CA GLU A 45 -8.52 1.95 12.66
C GLU A 45 -7.31 2.38 11.83
N PHE A 46 -7.02 3.69 11.85
CA PHE A 46 -5.85 4.25 11.18
C PHE A 46 -4.58 4.03 12.00
N ARG A 47 -3.49 3.76 11.30
CA ARG A 47 -2.16 3.87 11.89
C ARG A 47 -1.89 5.33 12.23
N TYR A 48 -1.04 5.56 13.23
CA TYR A 48 -0.67 6.89 13.69
C TYR A 48 -0.05 7.77 12.58
N ASP A 49 0.69 7.17 11.64
CA ASP A 49 1.36 7.82 10.50
C ASP A 49 0.55 7.73 9.20
N GLU A 50 -0.73 7.36 9.27
CA GLU A 50 -1.56 7.19 8.08
C GLU A 50 -2.29 8.47 7.72
N CYS A 51 -2.19 8.83 6.45
CA CYS A 51 -2.98 9.86 5.81
C CYS A 51 -3.60 9.28 4.54
N LEU A 52 -4.91 9.39 4.41
CA LEU A 52 -5.64 8.93 3.24
C LEU A 52 -6.14 10.12 2.44
N ILE A 53 -5.88 10.11 1.16
CA ILE A 53 -6.30 11.13 0.19
C ILE A 53 -7.44 10.56 -0.65
N GLU A 54 -8.65 11.00 -0.41
CA GLU A 54 -9.85 10.55 -1.13
C GLU A 54 -10.60 11.74 -1.72
N ARG A 55 -11.00 11.66 -2.98
CA ARG A 55 -11.79 12.69 -3.69
C ARG A 55 -11.47 14.13 -3.24
N ASN A 56 -12.24 14.64 -2.28
CA ASN A 56 -12.13 16.01 -1.76
C ASN A 56 -11.87 16.04 -0.24
N CYS A 57 -11.40 14.93 0.33
CA CYS A 57 -11.18 14.76 1.75
C CYS A 57 -9.74 14.34 2.05
N VAL A 58 -9.18 14.93 3.09
CA VAL A 58 -7.95 14.47 3.73
C VAL A 58 -8.36 13.77 5.03
N THR A 59 -8.12 12.46 5.12
CA THR A 59 -8.40 11.70 6.35
C THR A 59 -7.10 11.43 7.09
N LEU A 60 -7.05 11.85 8.35
CA LEU A 60 -5.91 11.78 9.24
C LEU A 60 -6.23 10.93 10.46
N SER A 61 -5.22 10.38 11.12
CA SER A 61 -5.39 9.63 12.35
C SER A 61 -5.80 10.56 13.50
N ALA A 62 -6.98 10.35 14.08
CA ALA A 62 -7.46 11.11 15.24
C ALA A 62 -6.54 10.98 16.46
N LYS A 63 -5.84 9.86 16.58
CA LYS A 63 -4.88 9.58 17.66
C LYS A 63 -3.70 10.56 17.71
N MET A 64 -3.43 11.23 16.60
CA MET A 64 -2.32 12.18 16.45
C MET A 64 -2.78 13.64 16.42
N LYS A 65 -4.08 13.92 16.52
CA LYS A 65 -4.62 15.26 16.39
C LYS A 65 -4.06 16.24 17.42
N ASP A 66 -3.89 15.78 18.67
CA ASP A 66 -3.40 16.61 19.78
C ASP A 66 -1.88 16.43 20.00
N VAL A 67 -1.22 15.60 19.21
CA VAL A 67 0.22 15.28 19.32
C VAL A 67 1.04 16.02 18.27
N LEU A 68 0.55 16.04 17.03
CA LEU A 68 1.17 16.75 15.92
C LEU A 68 0.53 18.12 15.73
N GLU A 69 1.35 19.13 15.56
CA GLU A 69 0.89 20.44 15.10
C GLU A 69 0.46 20.39 13.62
N PRO A 70 -0.40 21.31 13.15
CA PRO A 70 -0.83 21.31 11.75
C PRO A 70 0.33 21.29 10.75
N ASP A 71 1.41 22.01 11.01
CA ASP A 71 2.57 22.08 10.13
C ASP A 71 3.39 20.78 10.12
N GLU A 72 3.35 20.00 11.20
CA GLU A 72 4.01 18.69 11.29
C GLU A 72 3.30 17.59 10.49
N TRP A 73 2.04 17.79 10.11
CA TRP A 73 1.35 16.93 9.18
C TRP A 73 1.83 17.11 7.73
N ARG A 74 2.47 18.23 7.41
CA ARG A 74 2.92 18.57 6.05
C ARG A 74 3.66 17.42 5.35
N PRO A 75 4.71 16.81 5.94
CA PRO A 75 5.43 15.71 5.29
C PRO A 75 4.58 14.44 5.15
N ILE A 76 3.71 14.11 6.09
CA ILE A 76 2.85 12.94 6.04
C ILE A 76 1.81 13.08 4.91
N ILE A 77 1.19 14.26 4.81
CA ILE A 77 0.24 14.60 3.75
C ILE A 77 0.95 14.60 2.38
N ALA A 78 2.14 15.19 2.28
CA ALA A 78 2.92 15.23 1.04
C ALA A 78 3.27 13.83 0.55
N SER A 79 3.72 12.93 1.44
CA SER A 79 4.00 11.53 1.09
C SER A 79 2.76 10.82 0.56
N SER A 80 1.61 11.03 1.21
CA SER A 80 0.34 10.45 0.78
C SER A 80 -0.17 11.01 -0.54
N LEU A 81 0.01 12.29 -0.80
CA LEU A 81 -0.31 12.93 -2.09
C LEU A 81 0.56 12.38 -3.22
N ILE A 82 1.89 12.33 -3.02
CA ILE A 82 2.82 11.77 -4.02
C ILE A 82 2.47 10.32 -4.32
N PHE A 83 2.25 9.51 -3.29
CA PHE A 83 1.87 8.13 -3.48
C PHE A 83 0.54 7.98 -4.24
N THR A 84 -0.52 8.66 -3.77
CA THR A 84 -1.88 8.46 -4.29
C THR A 84 -2.04 9.05 -5.69
N LYS A 85 -1.47 10.23 -5.94
CA LYS A 85 -1.71 10.97 -7.18
C LYS A 85 -0.65 10.72 -8.25
N LYS A 86 0.61 10.53 -7.87
CA LYS A 86 1.71 10.35 -8.84
C LYS A 86 2.13 8.89 -9.02
N LEU A 87 2.27 8.13 -7.94
CA LEU A 87 2.87 6.80 -7.99
C LEU A 87 1.86 5.66 -8.11
N ARG A 88 0.62 5.84 -7.66
CA ARG A 88 -0.40 4.78 -7.67
C ARG A 88 -0.66 4.23 -9.08
N ARG A 89 -0.71 5.11 -10.09
CA ARG A 89 -0.91 4.70 -11.49
C ARG A 89 0.22 3.80 -11.99
N ILE A 90 1.47 4.16 -11.64
CA ILE A 90 2.66 3.35 -11.97
C ILE A 90 2.57 1.99 -11.28
N GLY A 91 2.18 1.96 -10.02
CA GLY A 91 1.98 0.72 -9.26
C GLY A 91 0.94 -0.20 -9.89
N LEU A 92 -0.20 0.34 -10.32
CA LEU A 92 -1.23 -0.43 -11.01
C LEU A 92 -0.74 -1.00 -12.34
N GLN A 93 0.00 -0.23 -13.13
CA GLN A 93 0.58 -0.69 -14.39
C GLN A 93 1.61 -1.82 -14.14
N GLN A 94 2.50 -1.65 -13.16
CA GLN A 94 3.47 -2.70 -12.81
C GLN A 94 2.79 -3.98 -12.33
N THR A 95 1.75 -3.86 -11.51
CA THR A 95 0.96 -5.02 -11.06
C THR A 95 0.27 -5.73 -12.22
N ALA A 96 -0.30 -4.98 -13.17
CA ALA A 96 -0.92 -5.55 -14.37
C ALA A 96 0.09 -6.30 -15.25
N ILE A 97 1.29 -5.75 -15.44
CA ILE A 97 2.37 -6.42 -16.18
C ILE A 97 2.80 -7.72 -15.48
N VAL A 98 3.01 -7.67 -14.17
CA VAL A 98 3.37 -8.85 -13.38
C VAL A 98 2.31 -9.94 -13.51
N PHE A 99 1.03 -9.57 -13.38
CA PHE A 99 -0.08 -10.50 -13.53
C PHE A 99 -0.08 -11.14 -14.93
N ALA A 100 0.07 -10.34 -15.99
CA ALA A 100 0.12 -10.84 -17.37
C ALA A 100 1.30 -11.79 -17.59
N CYS A 101 2.49 -11.49 -17.06
CA CYS A 101 3.66 -12.37 -17.14
C CYS A 101 3.42 -13.69 -16.40
N LEU A 102 2.90 -13.66 -15.17
CA LEU A 102 2.62 -14.87 -14.40
C LEU A 102 1.55 -15.73 -15.08
N LEU A 103 0.51 -15.10 -15.63
CA LEU A 103 -0.52 -15.80 -16.38
C LEU A 103 0.07 -16.45 -17.64
N GLY A 104 0.91 -15.73 -18.39
CA GLY A 104 1.60 -16.27 -19.57
C GLY A 104 2.47 -17.49 -19.24
N VAL A 105 3.22 -17.43 -18.14
CA VAL A 105 4.02 -18.57 -17.66
C VAL A 105 3.11 -19.74 -17.26
N ALA A 106 2.02 -19.50 -16.55
CA ALA A 106 1.10 -20.56 -16.14
C ALA A 106 0.44 -21.24 -17.34
N VAL A 107 0.01 -20.46 -18.34
CA VAL A 107 -0.55 -20.97 -19.59
C VAL A 107 0.51 -21.76 -20.38
N GLY A 108 1.73 -21.23 -20.49
CA GLY A 108 2.85 -21.92 -21.15
C GLY A 108 3.16 -23.26 -20.49
N LEU A 109 3.24 -23.30 -19.18
CA LEU A 109 3.45 -24.54 -18.42
C LEU A 109 2.29 -25.53 -18.62
N PHE A 110 1.05 -25.04 -18.64
CA PHE A 110 -0.12 -25.90 -18.87
C PHE A 110 -0.05 -26.64 -20.20
N PHE A 111 0.40 -25.97 -21.26
CA PHE A 111 0.58 -26.62 -22.58
C PHE A 111 1.88 -27.45 -22.70
N ALA A 112 2.94 -27.05 -21.99
CA ALA A 112 4.22 -27.76 -22.05
C ALA A 112 4.23 -29.02 -21.18
N LEU A 113 3.53 -29.03 -20.04
CA LEU A 113 3.54 -30.16 -19.10
C LEU A 113 3.13 -31.51 -19.74
N PRO A 114 2.04 -31.58 -20.55
CA PRO A 114 1.67 -32.84 -21.23
C PRO A 114 2.71 -33.34 -22.23
N ILE A 115 3.50 -32.42 -22.81
CA ILE A 115 4.56 -32.76 -23.79
C ILE A 115 5.81 -33.27 -23.07
N LEU A 116 6.11 -32.68 -21.89
CA LEU A 116 7.31 -33.00 -21.10
C LEU A 116 7.14 -34.25 -20.21
N LEU A 117 5.90 -34.58 -19.83
CA LEU A 117 5.56 -35.73 -19.00
C LEU A 117 4.67 -36.71 -19.80
N PRO A 118 5.25 -37.55 -20.68
CA PRO A 118 4.49 -38.32 -21.65
C PRO A 118 3.80 -39.56 -21.09
N GLU A 119 3.69 -39.81 -19.79
CA GLU A 119 3.02 -41.01 -19.32
C GLU A 119 1.84 -40.74 -18.39
N PRO A 120 0.60 -41.11 -18.77
CA PRO A 120 -0.46 -41.32 -17.77
C PRO A 120 -0.15 -42.59 -16.99
N PHE A 121 -0.09 -42.52 -15.67
CA PHE A 121 -0.09 -43.72 -14.84
C PHE A 121 -1.36 -44.53 -15.13
N THR A 122 -1.24 -45.57 -15.98
CA THR A 122 -2.29 -46.54 -16.20
C THR A 122 -2.25 -47.56 -15.07
N THR A 123 -3.08 -47.42 -14.08
CA THR A 123 -3.35 -48.49 -13.12
C THR A 123 -4.44 -49.38 -13.67
N THR A 124 -4.07 -50.50 -14.25
CA THR A 124 -4.97 -51.61 -14.60
C THR A 124 -5.28 -52.40 -13.31
N LYS A 125 -6.44 -52.20 -12.75
CA LYS A 125 -7.00 -53.07 -11.68
C LYS A 125 -8.33 -53.59 -12.17
N GLY A 126 -8.36 -54.89 -12.50
CA GLY A 126 -9.60 -55.64 -12.74
C GLY A 126 -10.38 -55.25 -14.01
N GLY A 127 -9.77 -55.24 -15.18
CA GLY A 127 -10.52 -55.25 -16.48
C GLY A 127 -11.21 -53.95 -16.91
N SER A 128 -11.15 -52.87 -16.13
CA SER A 128 -11.62 -51.54 -16.49
C SER A 128 -10.46 -50.55 -16.43
N THR A 129 -10.10 -50.02 -17.59
CA THR A 129 -9.09 -48.98 -17.77
C THR A 129 -9.70 -47.63 -17.37
N TYR A 130 -9.51 -47.22 -16.17
CA TYR A 130 -9.77 -45.80 -15.79
C TYR A 130 -8.52 -44.99 -16.15
N SER A 131 -8.50 -44.41 -17.34
CA SER A 131 -7.54 -43.38 -17.70
C SER A 131 -8.03 -42.03 -17.14
N GLY A 132 -8.01 -41.90 -15.84
CA GLY A 132 -8.26 -40.65 -15.18
C GLY A 132 -6.91 -40.00 -14.86
N SER A 133 -6.43 -39.08 -15.69
CA SER A 133 -5.29 -38.24 -15.31
C SER A 133 -5.75 -37.29 -14.23
N PHE A 134 -5.70 -37.73 -12.97
CA PHE A 134 -5.97 -36.92 -11.79
C PHE A 134 -5.17 -35.60 -11.84
N GLY A 135 -3.97 -35.63 -12.44
CA GLY A 135 -3.14 -34.45 -12.68
C GLY A 135 -3.74 -33.42 -13.63
N ALA A 136 -4.45 -33.85 -14.68
CA ALA A 136 -4.99 -32.93 -15.67
C ALA A 136 -6.17 -32.09 -15.14
N ALA A 137 -6.93 -32.62 -14.18
CA ALA A 137 -8.03 -31.86 -13.58
C ALA A 137 -7.55 -30.85 -12.50
N PHE A 138 -6.48 -31.16 -11.77
CA PHE A 138 -5.96 -30.31 -10.70
C PHE A 138 -4.92 -29.28 -11.17
N ALA A 139 -4.20 -29.53 -12.27
CA ALA A 139 -3.17 -28.62 -12.79
C ALA A 139 -3.69 -27.17 -13.04
N PRO A 140 -4.85 -26.94 -13.68
CA PRO A 140 -5.34 -25.58 -13.89
C PRO A 140 -5.72 -24.86 -12.59
N ILE A 141 -6.29 -25.59 -11.63
CA ILE A 141 -6.67 -24.99 -10.33
C ILE A 141 -5.41 -24.59 -9.55
N THR A 142 -4.43 -25.48 -9.48
CA THR A 142 -3.16 -25.21 -8.80
C THR A 142 -2.41 -24.06 -9.47
N GLY A 143 -2.36 -24.05 -10.80
CA GLY A 143 -1.76 -22.96 -11.57
C GLY A 143 -2.43 -21.61 -11.30
N PHE A 144 -3.76 -21.58 -11.28
CA PHE A 144 -4.53 -20.37 -10.99
C PHE A 144 -4.28 -19.86 -9.56
N VAL A 145 -4.24 -20.75 -8.56
CA VAL A 145 -3.95 -20.40 -7.16
C VAL A 145 -2.54 -19.84 -7.04
N LEU A 146 -1.53 -20.43 -7.67
CA LEU A 146 -0.16 -19.95 -7.63
C LEU A 146 0.00 -18.58 -8.30
N VAL A 147 -0.62 -18.37 -9.46
CA VAL A 147 -0.61 -17.07 -10.16
C VAL A 147 -1.26 -16.00 -9.29
N THR A 148 -2.41 -16.30 -8.68
CA THR A 148 -3.12 -15.35 -7.83
C THR A 148 -2.31 -15.01 -6.59
N ALA A 149 -1.80 -16.00 -5.88
CA ALA A 149 -0.98 -15.81 -4.69
C ALA A 149 0.31 -15.02 -5.03
N GLY A 150 1.00 -15.39 -6.11
CA GLY A 150 2.20 -14.69 -6.58
C GLY A 150 1.91 -13.23 -6.94
N THR A 151 0.80 -12.95 -7.62
CA THR A 151 0.38 -11.58 -7.95
C THR A 151 0.11 -10.75 -6.70
N VAL A 152 -0.58 -11.32 -5.71
CA VAL A 152 -0.84 -10.63 -4.44
C VAL A 152 0.46 -10.28 -3.73
N VAL A 153 1.37 -11.23 -3.57
CA VAL A 153 2.67 -11.01 -2.90
C VAL A 153 3.48 -9.93 -3.61
N LEU A 154 3.62 -10.03 -4.94
CA LEU A 154 4.37 -9.05 -5.73
C LEU A 154 3.72 -7.66 -5.71
N SER A 155 2.39 -7.58 -5.73
CA SER A 155 1.66 -6.32 -5.61
C SER A 155 1.95 -5.62 -4.28
N VAL A 156 2.01 -6.36 -3.18
CA VAL A 156 2.37 -5.82 -1.87
C VAL A 156 3.80 -5.29 -1.86
N ILE A 157 4.75 -6.02 -2.45
CA ILE A 157 6.15 -5.59 -2.55
C ILE A 157 6.24 -4.29 -3.38
N ILE A 158 5.56 -4.21 -4.51
CA ILE A 158 5.51 -3.03 -5.37
C ILE A 158 4.95 -1.83 -4.59
N VAL A 159 3.80 -1.99 -3.93
CA VAL A 159 3.16 -0.91 -3.16
C VAL A 159 4.08 -0.41 -2.04
N ARG A 160 4.73 -1.32 -1.30
CA ARG A 160 5.70 -0.94 -0.26
C ARG A 160 6.89 -0.16 -0.81
N ARG A 161 7.46 -0.59 -1.95
CA ARG A 161 8.55 0.15 -2.61
C ARG A 161 8.10 1.53 -3.05
N LEU A 162 6.93 1.66 -3.65
CA LEU A 162 6.40 2.95 -4.07
C LEU A 162 6.13 3.90 -2.90
N ARG A 163 5.73 3.37 -1.73
CA ARG A 163 5.60 4.18 -0.51
C ARG A 163 6.95 4.73 -0.04
N VAL A 164 8.01 3.92 -0.06
CA VAL A 164 9.37 4.38 0.25
C VAL A 164 9.82 5.47 -0.73
N VAL A 165 9.59 5.28 -2.02
CA VAL A 165 9.90 6.29 -3.05
C VAL A 165 9.07 7.58 -2.83
N ALA A 166 7.82 7.46 -2.39
CA ALA A 166 7.02 8.63 -2.03
C ALA A 166 7.63 9.41 -0.85
N ASP A 167 8.11 8.71 0.18
CA ASP A 167 8.78 9.34 1.32
C ASP A 167 10.09 10.04 0.90
N GLU A 168 10.90 9.40 0.06
CA GLU A 168 12.14 9.98 -0.46
C GLU A 168 11.87 11.26 -1.28
N LYS A 169 10.86 11.23 -2.16
CA LYS A 169 10.45 12.43 -2.92
C LYS A 169 9.83 13.51 -2.02
N THR A 170 9.16 13.13 -0.95
CA THR A 170 8.63 14.08 0.03
C THR A 170 9.76 14.83 0.72
N ALA A 171 10.82 14.13 1.10
CA ALA A 171 11.98 14.72 1.73
C ALA A 171 12.66 15.79 0.86
N ASP A 172 12.58 15.65 -0.48
CA ASP A 172 13.09 16.66 -1.43
C ASP A 172 12.22 17.92 -1.48
N VAL A 173 10.91 17.79 -1.20
CA VAL A 173 9.93 18.89 -1.30
C VAL A 173 9.76 19.64 0.02
N VAL A 174 9.69 18.90 1.13
CA VAL A 174 9.31 19.46 2.45
C VAL A 174 10.51 19.67 3.37
N SER A 175 11.60 18.99 3.20
CA SER A 175 12.77 18.87 4.08
C SER A 175 12.79 17.53 4.83
N THR A 176 13.95 16.89 4.75
CA THR A 176 14.19 15.60 5.44
C THR A 176 14.09 15.74 6.97
N THR A 177 14.58 16.85 7.53
CA THR A 177 14.54 17.11 8.99
C THR A 177 13.13 17.21 9.52
N SER A 178 12.26 17.99 8.86
CA SER A 178 10.85 18.13 9.27
C SER A 178 10.12 16.79 9.21
N PHE A 179 10.41 15.99 8.17
CA PHE A 179 9.80 14.66 8.05
C PHE A 179 10.27 13.70 9.14
N LEU A 180 11.57 13.67 9.42
CA LEU A 180 12.12 12.86 10.51
C LEU A 180 11.53 13.26 11.86
N THR A 181 11.42 14.57 12.17
CA THR A 181 10.82 15.06 13.41
C THR A 181 9.38 14.57 13.57
N ALA A 182 8.55 14.69 12.52
CA ALA A 182 7.17 14.19 12.56
C ALA A 182 7.12 12.68 12.80
N LEU A 183 7.94 11.88 12.10
CA LEU A 183 7.98 10.44 12.27
C LEU A 183 8.50 10.01 13.66
N TYR A 184 9.43 10.75 14.26
CA TYR A 184 9.88 10.48 15.63
C TYR A 184 8.78 10.70 16.65
N LYS A 185 8.04 11.81 16.58
CA LYS A 185 6.88 12.06 17.46
C LYS A 185 5.84 10.94 17.33
N VAL A 186 5.54 10.52 16.10
CA VAL A 186 4.64 9.39 15.85
C VAL A 186 5.17 8.11 16.48
N SER A 187 6.45 7.80 16.28
CA SER A 187 7.08 6.58 16.82
C SER A 187 7.08 6.55 18.35
N GLU A 188 7.32 7.69 18.99
CA GLU A 188 7.29 7.85 20.44
C GLU A 188 5.90 7.60 21.01
N THR A 189 4.88 8.23 20.41
CA THR A 189 3.47 8.04 20.80
C THR A 189 3.03 6.58 20.64
N MET A 190 3.45 5.91 19.54
CA MET A 190 3.18 4.49 19.33
C MET A 190 3.84 3.62 20.40
N GLY A 191 5.06 3.93 20.82
CA GLY A 191 5.78 3.23 21.88
C GLY A 191 5.08 3.35 23.23
N GLN A 192 4.62 4.54 23.58
CA GLN A 192 3.93 4.82 24.85
C GLN A 192 2.57 4.10 24.96
N THR A 193 1.85 3.96 23.85
CA THR A 193 0.52 3.33 23.85
C THR A 193 0.56 1.82 23.75
N GLY A 194 1.75 1.20 23.70
CA GLY A 194 1.89 -0.26 23.56
C GLY A 194 1.28 -0.82 22.27
N PHE A 195 1.03 0.05 21.30
CA PHE A 195 0.43 -0.32 20.02
C PHE A 195 1.38 -1.21 19.23
N ARG A 196 1.13 -2.52 19.24
CA ARG A 196 1.82 -3.45 18.34
C ARG A 196 1.36 -3.15 16.91
N ALA A 197 2.28 -2.62 16.11
CA ALA A 197 2.08 -2.21 14.71
C ALA A 197 1.52 -3.32 13.77
N ASN A 198 1.25 -4.51 14.29
CA ASN A 198 0.95 -5.71 13.52
C ASN A 198 -0.54 -5.95 13.20
N ARG A 199 -1.46 -5.09 13.64
CA ARG A 199 -2.88 -5.26 13.29
C ARG A 199 -3.39 -4.04 12.53
N THR A 200 -3.06 -3.96 11.27
CA THR A 200 -3.79 -3.13 10.33
C THR A 200 -5.10 -3.81 9.98
N ILE A 201 -6.22 -3.25 10.40
CA ILE A 201 -7.57 -3.80 10.19
C ILE A 201 -7.96 -3.82 8.70
N ARG A 202 -7.19 -3.17 7.82
CA ARG A 202 -7.42 -3.14 6.36
C ARG A 202 -6.96 -4.38 5.58
N GLY A 203 -6.53 -5.44 6.25
CA GLY A 203 -6.13 -6.68 5.59
C GLY A 203 -4.97 -7.39 6.28
N PRO A 204 -4.74 -8.66 5.95
CA PRO A 204 -3.71 -9.49 6.58
C PRO A 204 -2.28 -9.01 6.30
N ILE A 205 -2.09 -8.06 5.39
CA ILE A 205 -0.77 -7.61 4.96
C ILE A 205 -0.66 -6.09 5.09
N PRO A 206 0.23 -5.57 5.96
CA PRO A 206 0.42 -4.14 6.12
C PRO A 206 1.04 -3.55 4.84
N LEU A 207 0.30 -2.65 4.16
CA LEU A 207 0.75 -2.00 2.92
C LEU A 207 1.76 -0.88 3.19
N LEU A 208 1.72 -0.27 4.38
CA LEU A 208 2.68 0.76 4.77
C LEU A 208 3.95 0.09 5.33
N PRO A 209 5.14 0.58 4.94
CA PRO A 209 6.39 0.20 5.59
C PRO A 209 6.32 0.49 7.09
N ASP A 210 7.05 -0.27 7.88
CA ASP A 210 7.21 0.03 9.29
C ASP A 210 7.86 1.39 9.49
N ILE A 211 7.44 2.12 10.55
CA ILE A 211 7.91 3.49 10.82
C ILE A 211 9.43 3.54 11.01
N GLN A 212 10.01 2.51 11.64
CA GLN A 212 11.47 2.42 11.82
C GLN A 212 12.19 2.27 10.48
N THR A 213 11.61 1.50 9.56
CA THR A 213 12.14 1.36 8.19
C THR A 213 12.10 2.69 7.45
N ARG A 214 11.02 3.48 7.60
CA ARG A 214 10.90 4.82 7.00
C ARG A 214 11.96 5.78 7.56
N ILE A 215 12.11 5.82 8.88
CA ILE A 215 13.13 6.63 9.57
C ILE A 215 14.54 6.25 9.11
N ALA A 216 14.87 4.95 9.07
CA ALA A 216 16.20 4.47 8.65
C ALA A 216 16.53 4.89 7.20
N ARG A 217 15.56 4.80 6.31
CA ARG A 217 15.71 5.22 4.91
C ARG A 217 15.95 6.72 4.77
N LEU A 218 15.16 7.54 5.46
CA LEU A 218 15.31 8.99 5.43
C LEU A 218 16.64 9.44 6.04
N LYS A 219 17.12 8.80 7.12
CA LYS A 219 18.45 9.04 7.67
C LYS A 219 19.55 8.73 6.67
N LYS A 220 19.45 7.58 5.98
CA LYS A 220 20.42 7.23 4.94
C LYS A 220 20.45 8.30 3.85
N LYS A 221 19.29 8.72 3.35
CA LYS A 221 19.20 9.80 2.35
C LYS A 221 19.80 11.12 2.84
N SER A 222 19.56 11.47 4.12
CA SER A 222 20.14 12.70 4.71
C SER A 222 21.66 12.65 4.84
N ALA A 223 22.26 11.47 4.91
CA ALA A 223 23.72 11.30 4.97
C ALA A 223 24.40 11.28 3.59
N GLU A 224 23.62 11.14 2.51
CA GLU A 224 24.09 11.12 1.13
C GLU A 224 24.02 12.54 0.48
N LEU A 225 23.38 13.51 1.13
CA LEU A 225 23.27 14.93 0.72
C LEU A 225 24.31 15.80 1.39
#